data_00b518977f3e47b4ec777a14eac1f590
#
_entry.id   00b518977f3e47b4ec777a14eac1f590
#
_cell.length_a   1.000
_cell.length_b   1.000
_cell.length_c   1.000
_cell.angle_alpha   90.00
_cell.angle_beta   90.00
_cell.angle_gamma   90.00
#
_symmetry.space_group_name_H-M   'P 1'
#
loop_
_entity.id
_entity.type
_entity.pdbx_description
1 polymer ?
#
loop_
_entity_poly.entity_id
_entity_poly.type
_entity_poly.pdbx_seq_one_letter_code
_entity_poly.pdbx_strand_id
1 'polypeptide(L)'
;LRKFLTDLPVIRPIRSLLVVFVLTLSLVFVGCTTQQMHGFLPGFVEGESSVTETTQVYSDLWFNAWFVLIVIGILVWAMVVVAVVVFRRKRSDTTLPPQVQYNLPVETLLTGLPLILVAVFFVFSIRVSDAVNLPKPADVHIGVIGKQWAWDFVYFDSNTYFPGLQAQYIESSPGKVDESKLPVLYLPVNKKVEIDLRSRDVVHSFWIIDFLYKRDIVPGLTNRIYFTPTRIGEYRGKCAEFCGEFHSAMLFVVKVVTQEEYKKHMADLAGMGYIGTVGWESLDPASKKH
;
A
#
# COMPACT_ATOMS: atom_id res chain seq x y z
N LEU A 1 -23.14 -39.44 27.01
CA LEU A 1 -22.19 -38.77 26.08
C LEU A 1 -21.66 -37.43 26.63
N ARG A 2 -22.52 -36.58 27.22
CA ARG A 2 -22.13 -35.26 27.75
C ARG A 2 -21.15 -35.33 28.95
N LYS A 3 -21.27 -36.31 29.84
CA LYS A 3 -20.38 -36.55 30.99
C LYS A 3 -19.03 -37.13 30.55
N PHE A 4 -18.99 -37.95 29.49
CA PHE A 4 -17.76 -38.56 28.97
C PHE A 4 -16.82 -37.57 28.35
N LEU A 5 -17.34 -36.49 27.76
CA LEU A 5 -16.56 -35.42 27.15
C LEU A 5 -16.00 -34.40 28.16
N THR A 6 -16.55 -34.34 29.37
CA THR A 6 -16.08 -33.39 30.40
C THR A 6 -14.97 -33.92 31.30
N ASP A 7 -14.75 -35.24 31.33
CA ASP A 7 -13.81 -35.89 32.25
C ASP A 7 -12.50 -36.34 31.62
N LEU A 8 -12.27 -36.02 30.32
CA LEU A 8 -10.98 -36.24 29.67
C LEU A 8 -9.95 -35.25 30.24
N PRO A 9 -8.86 -35.73 30.90
CA PRO A 9 -7.84 -34.88 31.53
C PRO A 9 -7.12 -33.97 30.53
N VAL A 10 -7.31 -34.19 29.23
CA VAL A 10 -6.74 -33.41 28.14
C VAL A 10 -7.56 -32.16 27.79
N ILE A 11 -8.86 -32.12 28.12
CA ILE A 11 -9.77 -31.01 27.73
C ILE A 11 -9.59 -29.78 28.63
N ARG A 12 -9.19 -29.94 29.89
CA ARG A 12 -8.95 -28.81 30.80
C ARG A 12 -7.84 -27.88 30.34
N PRO A 13 -6.63 -28.36 29.99
CA PRO A 13 -5.56 -27.49 29.51
C PRO A 13 -5.86 -26.86 28.15
N ILE A 14 -6.62 -27.54 27.28
CA ILE A 14 -7.02 -26.99 25.97
C ILE A 14 -7.99 -25.80 26.13
N ARG A 15 -8.97 -25.90 27.05
CA ARG A 15 -9.86 -24.80 27.34
C ARG A 15 -9.13 -23.58 27.90
N SER A 16 -8.18 -23.79 28.81
CA SER A 16 -7.38 -22.71 29.37
C SER A 16 -6.48 -22.06 28.30
N LEU A 17 -5.87 -22.85 27.42
CA LEU A 17 -5.08 -22.35 26.28
C LEU A 17 -5.93 -21.56 25.26
N LEU A 18 -7.14 -22.04 24.95
CA LEU A 18 -8.10 -21.32 24.11
C LEU A 18 -8.53 -20.00 24.73
N VAL A 19 -8.83 -19.97 26.03
CA VAL A 19 -9.19 -18.75 26.76
C VAL A 19 -8.02 -17.76 26.74
N VAL A 20 -6.81 -18.21 27.03
CA VAL A 20 -5.60 -17.37 26.96
C VAL A 20 -5.37 -16.86 25.55
N PHE A 21 -5.51 -17.71 24.54
CA PHE A 21 -5.37 -17.31 23.13
C PHE A 21 -6.41 -16.27 22.71
N VAL A 22 -7.69 -16.45 23.08
CA VAL A 22 -8.76 -15.49 22.80
C VAL A 22 -8.52 -14.18 23.53
N LEU A 23 -8.08 -14.23 24.81
CA LEU A 23 -7.77 -13.02 25.57
C LEU A 23 -6.55 -12.27 25.02
N THR A 24 -5.49 -12.97 24.60
CA THR A 24 -4.33 -12.33 23.96
C THR A 24 -4.69 -11.75 22.60
N LEU A 25 -5.50 -12.43 21.80
CA LEU A 25 -5.99 -11.92 20.53
C LEU A 25 -6.87 -10.67 20.73
N SER A 26 -7.73 -10.66 21.75
CA SER A 26 -8.55 -9.50 22.10
C SER A 26 -7.71 -8.30 22.54
N LEU A 27 -6.62 -8.51 23.27
CA LEU A 27 -5.70 -7.46 23.69
C LEU A 27 -4.92 -6.83 22.52
N VAL A 28 -4.62 -7.62 21.50
CA VAL A 28 -3.97 -7.12 20.27
C VAL A 28 -4.88 -6.15 19.50
N PHE A 29 -6.18 -6.40 19.48
CA PHE A 29 -7.15 -5.52 18.78
C PHE A 29 -7.56 -4.28 19.57
N VAL A 30 -7.47 -4.29 20.91
CA VAL A 30 -7.85 -3.14 21.76
C VAL A 30 -6.81 -2.02 21.74
N GLY A 31 -5.57 -2.31 21.30
CA GLY A 31 -4.46 -1.35 21.33
C GLY A 31 -4.25 -0.52 20.04
N CYS A 32 -5.01 -0.77 18.96
CA CYS A 32 -4.80 -0.07 17.70
C CYS A 32 -5.61 1.22 17.64
N THR A 33 -4.95 2.36 17.34
CA THR A 33 -5.63 3.62 17.01
C THR A 33 -6.28 3.51 15.63
N THR A 34 -7.26 4.37 15.35
CA THR A 34 -7.91 4.46 14.02
C THR A 34 -6.89 4.67 12.91
N GLN A 35 -5.85 5.50 13.17
CA GLN A 35 -4.75 5.72 12.21
C GLN A 35 -3.90 4.47 11.96
N GLN A 36 -3.66 3.67 13.00
CA GLN A 36 -2.93 2.40 12.86
C GLN A 36 -3.76 1.37 12.09
N MET A 37 -5.06 1.33 12.34
CA MET A 37 -6.00 0.48 11.60
C MET A 37 -6.10 0.89 10.14
N HIS A 38 -6.13 2.18 9.83
CA HIS A 38 -6.12 2.70 8.46
C HIS A 38 -4.87 2.24 7.68
N GLY A 39 -3.69 2.30 8.30
CA GLY A 39 -2.45 1.82 7.66
C GLY A 39 -2.38 0.30 7.46
N PHE A 40 -3.09 -0.47 8.28
CA PHE A 40 -3.06 -1.94 8.28
C PHE A 40 -4.22 -2.56 7.48
N LEU A 41 -5.41 -1.97 7.63
CA LEU A 41 -6.65 -2.39 6.97
C LEU A 41 -7.29 -1.18 6.28
N PRO A 42 -6.72 -0.72 5.16
CA PRO A 42 -7.26 0.40 4.42
C PRO A 42 -8.71 0.08 4.00
N GLY A 43 -9.63 1.01 4.25
CA GLY A 43 -11.05 0.83 3.98
C GLY A 43 -11.84 0.10 5.08
N PHE A 44 -11.21 -0.24 6.20
CA PHE A 44 -11.92 -0.78 7.37
C PHE A 44 -12.79 0.27 8.06
N VAL A 45 -12.37 1.53 8.02
CA VAL A 45 -13.16 2.65 8.55
C VAL A 45 -14.03 3.22 7.44
N GLU A 46 -15.33 3.29 7.67
CA GLU A 46 -16.29 3.81 6.72
C GLU A 46 -15.95 5.25 6.30
N GLY A 47 -15.92 5.51 5.00
CA GLY A 47 -15.61 6.82 4.42
C GLY A 47 -14.13 7.12 4.20
N GLU A 48 -13.20 6.32 4.68
CA GLU A 48 -11.76 6.53 4.44
C GLU A 48 -11.26 5.94 3.11
N SER A 49 -11.97 4.96 2.56
CA SER A 49 -11.54 4.22 1.36
C SER A 49 -11.83 4.93 0.03
N SER A 50 -12.50 6.06 0.02
CA SER A 50 -12.96 6.73 -1.19
C SER A 50 -12.24 8.04 -1.49
N VAL A 51 -10.93 8.08 -1.33
CA VAL A 51 -10.11 9.26 -1.68
C VAL A 51 -9.94 9.41 -3.19
N THR A 52 -9.85 8.25 -3.88
CA THR A 52 -9.88 8.14 -5.35
C THR A 52 -10.74 6.94 -5.75
N GLU A 53 -11.19 6.87 -7.01
CA GLU A 53 -11.91 5.70 -7.52
C GLU A 53 -11.05 4.42 -7.48
N THR A 54 -9.73 4.54 -7.54
CA THR A 54 -8.81 3.40 -7.50
C THR A 54 -8.55 2.92 -6.07
N THR A 55 -8.65 3.80 -5.07
CA THR A 55 -8.43 3.46 -3.66
C THR A 55 -9.38 2.36 -3.19
N GLN A 56 -10.67 2.43 -3.58
CA GLN A 56 -11.66 1.42 -3.22
C GLN A 56 -11.27 0.04 -3.80
N VAL A 57 -10.81 0.00 -5.05
CA VAL A 57 -10.42 -1.25 -5.72
C VAL A 57 -9.26 -1.93 -5.00
N TYR A 58 -8.26 -1.17 -4.55
CA TYR A 58 -7.15 -1.69 -3.76
C TYR A 58 -7.57 -2.15 -2.36
N SER A 59 -8.40 -1.35 -1.71
CA SER A 59 -8.95 -1.68 -0.39
C SER A 59 -9.74 -2.98 -0.42
N ASP A 60 -10.60 -3.16 -1.41
CA ASP A 60 -11.40 -4.38 -1.57
C ASP A 60 -10.52 -5.61 -1.84
N LEU A 61 -9.52 -5.49 -2.71
CA LEU A 61 -8.56 -6.58 -2.95
C LEU A 61 -7.82 -6.97 -1.66
N TRP A 62 -7.30 -5.98 -0.94
CA TRP A 62 -6.56 -6.17 0.29
C TRP A 62 -7.41 -6.85 1.36
N PHE A 63 -8.60 -6.32 1.63
CA PHE A 63 -9.50 -6.85 2.65
C PHE A 63 -9.95 -8.28 2.34
N ASN A 64 -10.37 -8.54 1.09
CA ASN A 64 -10.80 -9.87 0.67
C ASN A 64 -9.65 -10.88 0.72
N ALA A 65 -8.43 -10.49 0.31
CA ALA A 65 -7.25 -11.33 0.41
C ALA A 65 -6.93 -11.70 1.86
N TRP A 66 -6.95 -10.73 2.77
CA TRP A 66 -6.73 -10.97 4.20
C TRP A 66 -7.78 -11.89 4.80
N PHE A 67 -9.05 -11.71 4.46
CA PHE A 67 -10.13 -12.57 4.94
C PHE A 67 -9.87 -14.04 4.58
N VAL A 68 -9.56 -14.32 3.32
CA VAL A 68 -9.27 -15.69 2.86
C VAL A 68 -8.01 -16.24 3.52
N LEU A 69 -6.94 -15.44 3.62
CA LEU A 69 -5.68 -15.88 4.24
C LEU A 69 -5.83 -16.15 5.74
N ILE A 70 -6.64 -15.37 6.47
CA ILE A 70 -6.93 -15.62 7.90
C ILE A 70 -7.68 -16.94 8.06
N VAL A 71 -8.68 -17.21 7.24
CA VAL A 71 -9.44 -18.49 7.29
C VAL A 71 -8.49 -19.67 7.07
N ILE A 72 -7.64 -19.60 6.04
CA ILE A 72 -6.63 -20.64 5.77
C ILE A 72 -5.64 -20.75 6.95
N GLY A 73 -5.16 -19.61 7.46
CA GLY A 73 -4.24 -19.56 8.60
C GLY A 73 -4.81 -20.25 9.85
N ILE A 74 -6.06 -19.94 10.20
CA ILE A 74 -6.76 -20.59 11.33
C ILE A 74 -6.85 -22.10 11.12
N LEU A 75 -7.19 -22.55 9.91
CA LEU A 75 -7.31 -23.97 9.60
C LEU A 75 -5.92 -24.68 9.74
N VAL A 76 -4.87 -24.09 9.19
CA VAL A 76 -3.50 -24.63 9.28
C VAL A 76 -3.04 -24.67 10.75
N TRP A 77 -3.21 -23.58 11.50
CA TRP A 77 -2.85 -23.54 12.92
C TRP A 77 -3.65 -24.52 13.75
N ALA A 78 -4.95 -24.69 13.46
CA ALA A 78 -5.76 -25.72 14.11
C ALA A 78 -5.21 -27.13 13.86
N MET A 79 -4.81 -27.45 12.62
CA MET A 79 -4.19 -28.74 12.31
C MET A 79 -2.86 -28.93 13.06
N VAL A 80 -2.02 -27.89 13.12
CA VAL A 80 -0.74 -27.94 13.86
C VAL A 80 -1.00 -28.17 15.36
N VAL A 81 -1.93 -27.44 15.97
CA VAL A 81 -2.28 -27.62 17.38
C VAL A 81 -2.82 -29.03 17.64
N VAL A 82 -3.70 -29.54 16.78
CA VAL A 82 -4.20 -30.91 16.87
C VAL A 82 -3.04 -31.93 16.78
N ALA A 83 -2.13 -31.75 15.83
CA ALA A 83 -0.97 -32.61 15.68
C ALA A 83 -0.10 -32.64 16.94
N VAL A 84 0.23 -31.48 17.50
CA VAL A 84 1.05 -31.34 18.72
C VAL A 84 0.38 -31.95 19.95
N VAL A 85 -0.94 -31.79 20.07
CA VAL A 85 -1.66 -32.27 21.27
C VAL A 85 -2.00 -33.76 21.19
N VAL A 86 -2.52 -34.20 20.05
CA VAL A 86 -3.04 -35.58 19.88
C VAL A 86 -1.92 -36.57 19.63
N PHE A 87 -0.96 -36.21 18.79
CA PHE A 87 0.15 -37.10 18.38
C PHE A 87 1.41 -36.92 19.22
N ARG A 88 1.30 -36.24 20.36
CA ARG A 88 2.40 -36.08 21.29
C ARG A 88 2.87 -37.45 21.84
N ARG A 89 4.15 -37.78 21.66
CA ARG A 89 4.78 -39.00 22.23
C ARG A 89 4.77 -38.91 23.75
N LYS A 90 4.21 -39.92 24.39
CA LYS A 90 4.26 -40.06 25.84
C LYS A 90 5.58 -40.79 26.25
N ARG A 91 6.04 -40.53 27.49
CA ARG A 91 7.26 -41.20 28.01
C ARG A 91 7.17 -42.72 28.07
N SER A 92 5.93 -43.24 28.14
CA SER A 92 5.64 -44.69 28.15
C SER A 92 5.64 -45.33 26.75
N ASP A 93 5.69 -44.55 25.69
CA ASP A 93 5.59 -45.07 24.32
C ASP A 93 6.98 -45.56 23.87
N THR A 94 7.16 -46.86 23.86
CA THR A 94 8.42 -47.54 23.45
C THR A 94 8.39 -47.95 21.97
N THR A 95 7.22 -47.93 21.34
CA THR A 95 7.04 -48.36 19.95
C THR A 95 7.23 -47.18 18.97
N LEU A 96 7.74 -47.49 17.78
CA LEU A 96 7.74 -46.55 16.68
C LEU A 96 6.35 -46.47 16.05
N PRO A 97 5.85 -45.26 15.71
CA PRO A 97 4.58 -45.11 14.98
C PRO A 97 4.72 -45.74 13.58
N PRO A 98 3.58 -46.09 12.93
CA PRO A 98 3.61 -46.58 11.56
C PRO A 98 4.31 -45.57 10.63
N GLN A 99 5.26 -46.05 9.84
CA GLN A 99 6.02 -45.26 8.89
C GLN A 99 5.35 -45.33 7.52
N VAL A 100 4.40 -44.40 7.28
CA VAL A 100 3.73 -44.31 5.97
C VAL A 100 4.61 -43.46 5.06
N GLN A 101 5.14 -44.05 4.00
CA GLN A 101 6.01 -43.34 3.03
C GLN A 101 5.22 -42.50 2.02
N TYR A 102 4.05 -42.96 1.59
CA TYR A 102 3.26 -42.34 0.55
C TYR A 102 1.77 -42.34 0.90
N ASN A 103 1.14 -41.19 0.63
CA ASN A 103 -0.32 -41.07 0.68
C ASN A 103 -0.77 -40.19 -0.48
N LEU A 104 -0.87 -40.79 -1.67
CA LEU A 104 -1.15 -40.09 -2.92
C LEU A 104 -2.39 -39.17 -2.85
N PRO A 105 -3.55 -39.58 -2.28
CA PRO A 105 -4.70 -38.69 -2.17
C PRO A 105 -4.43 -37.42 -1.35
N VAL A 106 -3.75 -37.57 -0.20
CA VAL A 106 -3.43 -36.43 0.68
C VAL A 106 -2.38 -35.53 0.02
N GLU A 107 -1.34 -36.09 -0.56
CA GLU A 107 -0.29 -35.35 -1.26
C GLU A 107 -0.85 -34.56 -2.44
N THR A 108 -1.72 -35.19 -3.25
CA THR A 108 -2.39 -34.52 -4.37
C THR A 108 -3.30 -33.40 -3.90
N LEU A 109 -4.06 -33.61 -2.82
CA LEU A 109 -4.93 -32.58 -2.24
C LEU A 109 -4.09 -31.38 -1.71
N LEU A 110 -3.06 -31.67 -0.91
CA LEU A 110 -2.23 -30.63 -0.30
C LEU A 110 -1.36 -29.86 -1.30
N THR A 111 -1.12 -30.42 -2.48
CA THR A 111 -0.44 -29.75 -3.59
C THR A 111 -1.43 -29.01 -4.48
N GLY A 112 -2.50 -29.69 -4.89
CA GLY A 112 -3.45 -29.16 -5.85
C GLY A 112 -4.29 -28.01 -5.33
N LEU A 113 -4.75 -28.08 -4.07
CA LEU A 113 -5.56 -27.02 -3.47
C LEU A 113 -4.82 -25.68 -3.37
N PRO A 114 -3.58 -25.59 -2.85
CA PRO A 114 -2.82 -24.33 -2.86
C PRO A 114 -2.54 -23.80 -4.26
N LEU A 115 -2.26 -24.65 -5.24
CA LEU A 115 -2.06 -24.21 -6.63
C LEU A 115 -3.32 -23.54 -7.21
N ILE A 116 -4.50 -24.14 -6.96
CA ILE A 116 -5.78 -23.55 -7.37
C ILE A 116 -5.99 -22.20 -6.69
N LEU A 117 -5.74 -22.11 -5.38
CA LEU A 117 -5.87 -20.85 -4.64
C LEU A 117 -4.94 -19.77 -5.20
N VAL A 118 -3.68 -20.09 -5.47
CA VAL A 118 -2.73 -19.14 -6.08
C VAL A 118 -3.22 -18.71 -7.46
N ALA A 119 -3.70 -19.62 -8.29
CA ALA A 119 -4.25 -19.28 -9.60
C ALA A 119 -5.45 -18.34 -9.52
N VAL A 120 -6.35 -18.55 -8.56
CA VAL A 120 -7.50 -17.66 -8.29
C VAL A 120 -7.02 -16.28 -7.85
N PHE A 121 -6.12 -16.19 -6.87
CA PHE A 121 -5.55 -14.91 -6.44
C PHE A 121 -4.85 -14.17 -7.59
N PHE A 122 -4.12 -14.89 -8.42
CA PHE A 122 -3.44 -14.33 -9.59
C PHE A 122 -4.43 -13.67 -10.57
N VAL A 123 -5.54 -14.34 -10.88
CA VAL A 123 -6.58 -13.78 -11.76
C VAL A 123 -7.18 -12.50 -11.16
N PHE A 124 -7.50 -12.50 -9.87
CA PHE A 124 -8.02 -11.29 -9.21
C PHE A 124 -6.98 -10.15 -9.19
N SER A 125 -5.72 -10.46 -8.90
CA SER A 125 -4.64 -9.48 -8.89
C SER A 125 -4.42 -8.84 -10.27
N ILE A 126 -4.46 -9.63 -11.36
CA ILE A 126 -4.37 -9.09 -12.72
C ILE A 126 -5.54 -8.17 -13.01
N ARG A 127 -6.77 -8.56 -12.69
CA ARG A 127 -7.94 -7.71 -12.94
C ARG A 127 -7.86 -6.36 -12.24
N VAL A 128 -7.39 -6.35 -10.99
CA VAL A 128 -7.17 -5.11 -10.24
C VAL A 128 -6.02 -4.30 -10.86
N SER A 129 -4.91 -4.96 -11.19
CA SER A 129 -3.78 -4.32 -11.86
C SER A 129 -4.19 -3.63 -13.15
N ASP A 130 -4.96 -4.31 -14.00
CA ASP A 130 -5.45 -3.77 -15.26
C ASP A 130 -6.42 -2.60 -15.05
N ALA A 131 -7.36 -2.74 -14.11
CA ALA A 131 -8.32 -1.68 -13.79
C ALA A 131 -7.65 -0.37 -13.36
N VAL A 132 -6.46 -0.44 -12.75
CA VAL A 132 -5.74 0.72 -12.23
C VAL A 132 -4.67 1.24 -13.19
N ASN A 133 -3.94 0.34 -13.87
CA ASN A 133 -2.75 0.71 -14.64
C ASN A 133 -2.99 0.91 -16.14
N LEU A 134 -4.13 0.44 -16.68
CA LEU A 134 -4.41 0.67 -18.10
C LEU A 134 -4.59 2.17 -18.39
N PRO A 135 -4.03 2.67 -19.50
CA PRO A 135 -4.19 4.06 -19.90
C PRO A 135 -5.65 4.47 -20.00
N LYS A 136 -5.99 5.60 -19.41
CA LYS A 136 -7.34 6.18 -19.41
C LYS A 136 -7.27 7.61 -19.95
N PRO A 137 -8.30 8.08 -20.70
CA PRO A 137 -8.38 9.48 -21.06
C PRO A 137 -8.34 10.37 -19.82
N ALA A 138 -7.49 11.38 -19.80
CA ALA A 138 -7.32 12.29 -18.68
C ALA A 138 -7.84 13.69 -19.03
N ASP A 139 -8.33 14.41 -18.02
CA ASP A 139 -8.74 15.81 -18.10
C ASP A 139 -7.59 16.74 -17.67
N VAL A 140 -6.62 16.18 -16.91
CA VAL A 140 -5.49 16.93 -16.35
C VAL A 140 -4.23 16.07 -16.47
N HIS A 141 -3.15 16.70 -17.02
CA HIS A 141 -1.87 16.06 -17.25
C HIS A 141 -0.79 16.72 -16.41
N ILE A 142 -0.10 15.94 -15.57
CA ILE A 142 0.90 16.42 -14.63
C ILE A 142 2.18 15.61 -14.80
N GLY A 143 3.32 16.29 -14.85
CA GLY A 143 4.64 15.69 -14.72
C GLY A 143 5.14 15.77 -13.29
N VAL A 144 5.70 14.69 -12.78
CA VAL A 144 6.38 14.65 -11.48
C VAL A 144 7.82 14.24 -11.70
N ILE A 145 8.75 15.07 -11.23
CA ILE A 145 10.18 14.80 -11.30
C ILE A 145 10.68 14.51 -9.88
N GLY A 146 11.17 13.29 -9.68
CA GLY A 146 11.95 12.93 -8.49
C GLY A 146 13.39 13.37 -8.65
N LYS A 147 13.95 14.02 -7.64
CA LYS A 147 15.36 14.41 -7.57
C LYS A 147 15.86 14.31 -6.14
N GLN A 148 17.15 14.16 -5.92
CA GLN A 148 17.76 14.12 -4.60
C GLN A 148 17.79 15.53 -3.96
N TRP A 149 16.97 15.88 -2.96
CA TRP A 149 15.86 15.08 -2.35
C TRP A 149 14.63 15.96 -2.28
N ALA A 150 13.98 16.14 -3.42
CA ALA A 150 12.79 16.97 -3.58
C ALA A 150 11.93 16.50 -4.77
N TRP A 151 10.75 17.12 -4.91
CA TRP A 151 9.79 16.85 -5.95
C TRP A 151 9.47 18.11 -6.73
N ASP A 152 9.63 18.08 -8.06
CA ASP A 152 9.10 19.13 -8.94
C ASP A 152 7.79 18.67 -9.55
N PHE A 153 6.83 19.59 -9.69
CA PHE A 153 5.52 19.33 -10.29
C PHE A 153 5.35 20.20 -11.54
N VAL A 154 5.03 19.60 -12.67
CA VAL A 154 4.82 20.27 -13.95
C VAL A 154 3.36 20.08 -14.36
N TYR A 155 2.64 21.17 -14.57
CA TYR A 155 1.24 21.16 -14.97
C TYR A 155 1.15 21.49 -16.46
N PHE A 156 1.06 20.47 -17.31
CA PHE A 156 1.16 20.62 -18.77
C PHE A 156 0.04 21.47 -19.35
N ASP A 157 -1.21 21.27 -18.88
CA ASP A 157 -2.39 21.96 -19.42
C ASP A 157 -2.38 23.46 -19.16
N SER A 158 -1.72 23.91 -18.11
CA SER A 158 -1.55 25.34 -17.76
C SER A 158 -0.19 25.90 -18.11
N ASN A 159 0.72 25.08 -18.63
CA ASN A 159 2.10 25.43 -18.92
C ASN A 159 2.81 26.11 -17.72
N THR A 160 2.62 25.56 -16.53
CA THR A 160 3.20 26.04 -15.28
C THR A 160 3.94 24.92 -14.55
N TYR A 161 4.84 25.28 -13.64
CA TYR A 161 5.55 24.30 -12.83
C TYR A 161 5.73 24.81 -11.39
N PHE A 162 5.92 23.89 -10.46
CA PHE A 162 6.32 24.15 -9.08
C PHE A 162 7.69 23.55 -8.84
N PRO A 163 8.74 24.35 -8.58
CA PRO A 163 10.08 23.85 -8.27
C PRO A 163 10.13 23.47 -6.79
N GLY A 164 10.20 22.19 -6.47
CA GLY A 164 10.34 21.74 -5.11
C GLY A 164 11.75 21.96 -4.56
N LEU A 165 11.82 22.37 -3.32
CA LEU A 165 13.05 22.48 -2.56
C LEU A 165 13.17 21.29 -1.59
N GLN A 166 14.41 20.95 -1.25
CA GLN A 166 14.66 19.91 -0.25
C GLN A 166 14.04 20.35 1.08
N ALA A 167 13.33 19.43 1.72
CA ALA A 167 12.77 19.65 3.03
C ALA A 167 13.86 19.94 4.06
N GLN A 168 13.59 20.90 4.94
CA GLN A 168 14.52 21.31 5.99
C GLN A 168 14.10 20.68 7.31
N TYR A 169 15.09 20.29 8.11
CA TYR A 169 14.84 19.82 9.47
C TYR A 169 14.64 21.02 10.41
N ILE A 170 13.78 20.83 11.41
CA ILE A 170 13.55 21.82 12.45
C ILE A 170 14.71 21.73 13.43
N GLU A 171 15.50 22.80 13.59
CA GLU A 171 16.67 22.85 14.49
C GLU A 171 16.32 22.48 15.93
N SER A 172 15.16 22.93 16.42
CA SER A 172 14.70 22.66 17.80
C SER A 172 14.12 21.24 18.00
N SER A 173 14.01 20.43 16.94
CA SER A 173 13.39 19.10 16.99
C SER A 173 14.12 18.13 16.06
N PRO A 174 15.24 17.53 16.52
CA PRO A 174 16.03 16.60 15.70
C PRO A 174 15.18 15.49 15.08
N GLY A 175 15.35 15.26 13.78
CA GLY A 175 14.61 14.26 13.00
C GLY A 175 13.21 14.67 12.53
N LYS A 176 12.72 15.88 12.90
CA LYS A 176 11.47 16.42 12.37
C LYS A 176 11.71 17.37 11.21
N VAL A 177 10.91 17.21 10.16
CA VAL A 177 10.93 18.05 8.96
C VAL A 177 9.97 19.23 9.14
N ASP A 178 10.33 20.41 8.64
CA ASP A 178 9.44 21.56 8.57
C ASP A 178 8.38 21.34 7.46
N GLU A 179 7.21 20.88 7.89
CA GLU A 179 6.11 20.55 6.98
C GLU A 179 5.56 21.77 6.23
N SER A 180 5.75 22.99 6.74
CA SER A 180 5.27 24.22 6.09
C SER A 180 6.03 24.54 4.78
N LYS A 181 7.20 23.94 4.59
CA LYS A 181 8.06 24.14 3.42
C LYS A 181 8.06 22.96 2.45
N LEU A 182 7.22 21.96 2.68
CA LEU A 182 7.11 20.80 1.78
C LEU A 182 6.55 21.21 0.41
N PRO A 183 7.02 20.59 -0.68
CA PRO A 183 6.40 20.76 -2.00
C PRO A 183 4.92 20.37 -1.96
N VAL A 184 4.06 21.16 -2.61
CA VAL A 184 2.62 20.92 -2.64
C VAL A 184 2.16 20.63 -4.07
N LEU A 185 1.58 19.44 -4.26
CA LEU A 185 0.91 19.04 -5.48
C LEU A 185 -0.58 19.39 -5.39
N TYR A 186 -1.10 20.18 -6.31
CA TYR A 186 -2.52 20.50 -6.40
C TYR A 186 -3.21 19.60 -7.40
N LEU A 187 -4.38 19.08 -7.02
CA LEU A 187 -5.22 18.21 -7.84
C LEU A 187 -6.67 18.69 -7.81
N PRO A 188 -7.35 18.80 -8.95
CA PRO A 188 -8.77 19.16 -8.97
C PRO A 188 -9.65 17.95 -8.64
N VAL A 189 -10.62 18.11 -7.74
CA VAL A 189 -11.59 17.07 -7.39
C VAL A 189 -12.46 16.68 -8.58
N ASN A 190 -12.82 15.40 -8.70
CA ASN A 190 -13.67 14.82 -9.74
C ASN A 190 -13.15 15.03 -11.18
N LYS A 191 -11.85 15.22 -11.35
CA LYS A 191 -11.20 15.24 -12.67
C LYS A 191 -10.28 14.04 -12.82
N LYS A 192 -10.28 13.44 -14.00
CA LYS A 192 -9.37 12.36 -14.36
C LYS A 192 -7.96 12.92 -14.51
N VAL A 193 -7.04 12.42 -13.72
CA VAL A 193 -5.64 12.87 -13.68
C VAL A 193 -4.74 11.79 -14.25
N GLU A 194 -3.86 12.16 -15.15
CA GLU A 194 -2.69 11.39 -15.57
C GLU A 194 -1.45 12.04 -14.98
N ILE A 195 -0.63 11.27 -14.27
CA ILE A 195 0.68 11.72 -13.81
C ILE A 195 1.78 10.92 -14.51
N ASP A 196 2.61 11.63 -15.25
CA ASP A 196 3.87 11.12 -15.78
C ASP A 196 4.98 11.26 -14.74
N LEU A 197 5.75 10.21 -14.51
CA LEU A 197 6.78 10.12 -13.48
C LEU A 197 8.15 9.96 -14.12
N ARG A 198 9.08 10.88 -13.84
CA ARG A 198 10.48 10.82 -14.31
C ARG A 198 11.46 11.11 -13.17
N SER A 199 12.63 10.47 -13.21
CA SER A 199 13.73 10.74 -12.29
C SER A 199 14.81 11.57 -12.97
N ARG A 200 15.38 12.52 -12.21
CA ARG A 200 16.54 13.31 -12.62
C ARG A 200 17.86 12.58 -12.36
N ASP A 201 17.92 11.72 -11.37
CA ASP A 201 19.15 11.15 -10.83
C ASP A 201 19.07 9.65 -10.53
N VAL A 202 18.54 9.24 -9.38
CA VAL A 202 18.45 7.85 -8.93
C VAL A 202 17.01 7.34 -8.96
N VAL A 203 16.81 6.08 -8.62
CA VAL A 203 15.46 5.53 -8.47
C VAL A 203 14.79 6.17 -7.25
N HIS A 204 13.54 6.60 -7.42
CA HIS A 204 12.63 7.06 -6.36
C HIS A 204 11.32 6.28 -6.47
N SER A 205 10.43 6.44 -5.52
CA SER A 205 9.05 5.93 -5.66
C SER A 205 8.05 6.99 -5.20
N PHE A 206 7.13 7.36 -6.07
CA PHE A 206 6.09 8.33 -5.77
C PHE A 206 4.92 7.64 -5.06
N TRP A 207 4.66 8.05 -3.83
CA TRP A 207 3.62 7.45 -3.01
C TRP A 207 2.79 8.50 -2.31
N ILE A 208 1.51 8.57 -2.67
CA ILE A 208 0.49 9.29 -1.91
C ILE A 208 -0.19 8.25 -1.01
N ILE A 209 0.03 8.36 0.31
CA ILE A 209 -0.28 7.29 1.26
C ILE A 209 -1.76 6.91 1.22
N ASP A 210 -2.64 7.90 1.31
CA ASP A 210 -4.09 7.69 1.37
C ASP A 210 -4.70 7.24 0.03
N PHE A 211 -3.97 7.37 -1.08
CA PHE A 211 -4.42 6.87 -2.40
C PHE A 211 -4.15 5.37 -2.56
N LEU A 212 -3.46 4.74 -1.61
CA LEU A 212 -3.08 3.32 -1.58
C LEU A 212 -2.30 2.86 -2.82
N TYR A 213 -1.64 3.78 -3.50
CA TYR A 213 -0.91 3.50 -4.73
C TYR A 213 0.46 4.16 -4.72
N LYS A 214 1.48 3.39 -5.05
CA LYS A 214 2.84 3.89 -5.27
C LYS A 214 3.39 3.39 -6.61
N ARG A 215 4.25 4.20 -7.22
CA ARG A 215 4.90 3.86 -8.48
C ARG A 215 6.35 4.30 -8.47
N ASP A 216 7.23 3.38 -8.84
CA ASP A 216 8.65 3.68 -8.93
C ASP A 216 8.95 4.63 -10.08
N ILE A 217 9.93 5.48 -9.86
CA ILE A 217 10.44 6.45 -10.81
C ILE A 217 11.87 6.06 -11.14
N VAL A 218 12.04 5.49 -12.34
CA VAL A 218 13.33 4.94 -12.78
C VAL A 218 13.97 5.90 -13.77
N PRO A 219 15.27 6.27 -13.60
CA PRO A 219 15.97 7.11 -14.55
C PRO A 219 15.92 6.55 -15.97
N GLY A 220 15.59 7.40 -16.93
CA GLY A 220 15.48 7.01 -18.34
C GLY A 220 14.17 6.32 -18.73
N LEU A 221 13.23 6.13 -17.81
CA LEU A 221 11.88 5.62 -18.07
C LEU A 221 10.82 6.66 -17.69
N THR A 222 9.70 6.65 -18.38
CA THR A 222 8.50 7.39 -17.96
C THR A 222 7.46 6.39 -17.50
N ASN A 223 7.19 6.36 -16.20
CA ASN A 223 6.07 5.61 -15.62
C ASN A 223 4.85 6.51 -15.55
N ARG A 224 3.64 5.90 -15.53
CA ARG A 224 2.37 6.63 -15.49
C ARG A 224 1.46 6.09 -14.42
N ILE A 225 0.66 6.98 -13.85
CA ILE A 225 -0.44 6.65 -12.95
C ILE A 225 -1.70 7.42 -13.36
N TYR A 226 -2.86 6.77 -13.16
CA TYR A 226 -4.17 7.27 -13.55
C TYR A 226 -5.13 7.15 -12.38
N PHE A 227 -5.77 8.24 -12.00
CA PHE A 227 -6.78 8.25 -10.95
C PHE A 227 -7.68 9.47 -11.05
N THR A 228 -8.82 9.41 -10.34
CA THR A 228 -9.73 10.54 -10.16
C THR A 228 -9.84 10.84 -8.67
N PRO A 229 -9.32 11.98 -8.16
CA PRO A 229 -9.55 12.37 -6.77
C PRO A 229 -11.05 12.60 -6.53
N THR A 230 -11.61 11.99 -5.50
CA THR A 230 -13.06 12.06 -5.19
C THR A 230 -13.36 12.89 -3.95
N ARG A 231 -12.35 13.16 -3.11
CA ARG A 231 -12.52 13.85 -1.84
C ARG A 231 -11.54 15.00 -1.68
N ILE A 232 -12.08 16.21 -1.47
CA ILE A 232 -11.29 17.40 -1.13
C ILE A 232 -10.59 17.17 0.21
N GLY A 233 -9.32 17.59 0.30
CA GLY A 233 -8.51 17.44 1.52
C GLY A 233 -7.02 17.57 1.26
N GLU A 234 -6.25 17.46 2.34
CA GLU A 234 -4.80 17.41 2.31
C GLU A 234 -4.33 16.00 2.62
N TYR A 235 -3.44 15.48 1.78
CA TYR A 235 -2.91 14.13 1.87
C TYR A 235 -1.39 14.15 1.89
N ARG A 236 -0.79 13.21 2.57
CA ARG A 236 0.66 13.12 2.65
C ARG A 236 1.24 12.24 1.56
N GLY A 237 2.34 12.70 0.99
CA GLY A 237 3.14 11.93 0.06
C GLY A 237 4.60 11.85 0.48
N LYS A 238 5.27 10.80 0.03
CA LYS A 238 6.67 10.56 0.33
C LYS A 238 7.37 9.74 -0.73
N CYS A 239 8.69 9.75 -0.71
CA CYS A 239 9.50 8.78 -1.42
C CYS A 239 9.39 7.40 -0.73
N ALA A 240 9.17 6.36 -1.51
CA ALA A 240 9.03 4.98 -1.03
C ALA A 240 10.06 4.01 -1.62
N GLU A 241 11.15 4.53 -2.24
CA GLU A 241 12.32 3.77 -2.66
C GLU A 241 13.58 4.47 -2.17
N PHE A 242 14.51 3.72 -1.57
CA PHE A 242 15.71 4.29 -0.96
C PHE A 242 16.55 5.05 -1.98
N CYS A 243 16.69 6.36 -1.79
CA CYS A 243 17.32 7.28 -2.73
C CYS A 243 18.51 8.04 -2.16
N GLY A 244 19.01 7.69 -0.99
CA GLY A 244 20.20 8.29 -0.37
C GLY A 244 19.92 8.93 1.00
N GLU A 245 20.79 9.87 1.40
CA GLU A 245 20.90 10.41 2.77
C GLU A 245 19.59 11.00 3.30
N PHE A 246 18.90 11.84 2.51
CA PHE A 246 17.67 12.50 2.94
C PHE A 246 16.39 11.81 2.42
N HIS A 247 16.47 10.49 2.15
CA HIS A 247 15.32 9.71 1.71
C HIS A 247 14.10 9.87 2.63
N SER A 248 14.29 9.84 3.93
CA SER A 248 13.20 9.98 4.92
C SER A 248 12.58 11.38 4.95
N ALA A 249 13.30 12.39 4.51
CA ALA A 249 12.86 13.79 4.43
C ALA A 249 12.28 14.16 3.07
N MET A 250 12.33 13.27 2.06
CA MET A 250 11.79 13.51 0.73
C MET A 250 10.26 13.36 0.72
N LEU A 251 9.62 14.28 1.40
CA LEU A 251 8.16 14.35 1.62
C LEU A 251 7.53 15.40 0.69
N PHE A 252 6.21 15.30 0.53
CA PHE A 252 5.37 16.31 -0.14
C PHE A 252 3.94 16.28 0.40
N VAL A 253 3.15 17.29 0.08
CA VAL A 253 1.73 17.37 0.40
C VAL A 253 0.92 17.37 -0.89
N VAL A 254 -0.21 16.70 -0.90
CA VAL A 254 -1.19 16.75 -1.98
C VAL A 254 -2.41 17.51 -1.48
N LYS A 255 -2.83 18.54 -2.21
CA LYS A 255 -4.07 19.26 -1.97
C LYS A 255 -5.08 18.93 -3.07
N VAL A 256 -6.09 18.16 -2.72
CA VAL A 256 -7.26 18.00 -3.57
C VAL A 256 -8.21 19.13 -3.29
N VAL A 257 -8.49 19.94 -4.32
CA VAL A 257 -9.21 21.21 -4.20
C VAL A 257 -10.33 21.32 -5.24
N THR A 258 -11.15 22.37 -5.13
CA THR A 258 -12.14 22.68 -6.16
C THR A 258 -11.48 23.09 -7.48
N GLN A 259 -12.26 23.07 -8.57
CA GLN A 259 -11.73 23.47 -9.88
C GLN A 259 -11.33 24.96 -9.91
N GLU A 260 -12.02 25.80 -9.16
CA GLU A 260 -11.73 27.23 -9.02
C GLU A 260 -10.42 27.48 -8.29
N GLU A 261 -10.22 26.79 -7.17
CA GLU A 261 -8.98 26.88 -6.39
C GLU A 261 -7.79 26.34 -7.17
N TYR A 262 -7.99 25.25 -7.93
CA TYR A 262 -6.97 24.70 -8.82
C TYR A 262 -6.54 25.71 -9.87
N LYS A 263 -7.51 26.33 -10.59
CA LYS A 263 -7.22 27.36 -11.60
C LYS A 263 -6.54 28.58 -11.00
N LYS A 264 -6.97 29.00 -9.80
CA LYS A 264 -6.33 30.10 -9.08
C LYS A 264 -4.86 29.77 -8.78
N HIS A 265 -4.58 28.58 -8.27
CA HIS A 265 -3.20 28.17 -7.99
C HIS A 265 -2.34 28.16 -9.26
N MET A 266 -2.86 27.69 -10.41
CA MET A 266 -2.14 27.76 -11.67
C MET A 266 -1.82 29.19 -12.08
N ALA A 267 -2.77 30.13 -11.90
CA ALA A 267 -2.55 31.55 -12.15
C ALA A 267 -1.52 32.17 -11.19
N ASP A 268 -1.55 31.78 -9.92
CA ASP A 268 -0.58 32.22 -8.90
C ASP A 268 0.84 31.75 -9.28
N LEU A 269 1.03 30.50 -9.72
CA LEU A 269 2.31 30.00 -10.23
C LEU A 269 2.81 30.82 -11.42
N ALA A 270 1.94 31.09 -12.39
CA ALA A 270 2.27 31.93 -13.54
C ALA A 270 2.67 33.36 -13.12
N GLY A 271 1.94 33.94 -12.14
CA GLY A 271 2.25 35.24 -11.56
C GLY A 271 3.60 35.32 -10.82
N MET A 272 4.05 34.19 -10.27
CA MET A 272 5.40 34.05 -9.67
C MET A 272 6.50 33.85 -10.71
N GLY A 273 6.16 33.72 -12.01
CA GLY A 273 7.11 33.46 -13.09
C GLY A 273 7.42 31.98 -13.30
N TYR A 274 6.71 31.05 -12.67
CA TYR A 274 6.88 29.62 -12.87
C TYR A 274 6.11 29.13 -14.10
N ILE A 275 6.56 29.59 -15.29
CA ILE A 275 5.96 29.29 -16.60
C ILE A 275 6.87 28.33 -17.37
N GLY A 276 6.28 27.35 -18.01
CA GLY A 276 6.97 26.33 -18.83
C GLY A 276 7.01 24.96 -18.18
N THR A 277 7.83 24.10 -18.77
CA THR A 277 8.00 22.69 -18.38
C THR A 277 9.45 22.41 -17.94
N VAL A 278 9.99 23.29 -17.13
CA VAL A 278 11.42 23.34 -16.77
C VAL A 278 11.92 22.00 -16.24
N GLY A 279 12.96 21.49 -16.91
CA GLY A 279 13.62 20.22 -16.56
C GLY A 279 12.92 18.98 -17.10
N TRP A 280 11.69 19.09 -17.64
CA TRP A 280 10.94 17.92 -18.12
C TRP A 280 11.49 17.35 -19.44
N GLU A 281 11.75 18.20 -20.42
CA GLU A 281 12.21 17.80 -21.75
C GLU A 281 13.59 17.11 -21.70
N SER A 282 14.49 17.58 -20.85
CA SER A 282 15.83 17.01 -20.69
C SER A 282 15.81 15.59 -20.11
N LEU A 283 14.69 15.18 -19.53
CA LEU A 283 14.49 13.85 -18.95
C LEU A 283 13.73 12.91 -19.88
N ASP A 284 13.36 13.36 -21.08
CA ASP A 284 12.68 12.50 -22.05
C ASP A 284 13.61 11.36 -22.49
N PRO A 285 13.21 10.09 -22.32
CA PRO A 285 13.99 8.96 -22.83
C PRO A 285 14.28 9.04 -24.32
N ALA A 286 13.41 9.69 -25.11
CA ALA A 286 13.60 9.88 -26.54
C ALA A 286 14.64 10.96 -26.87
N SER A 287 14.88 11.95 -26.00
CA SER A 287 15.85 13.02 -26.21
C SER A 287 17.31 12.57 -26.10
N LYS A 288 17.56 11.41 -25.50
CA LYS A 288 18.90 10.81 -25.29
C LYS A 288 19.38 9.92 -26.44
N LYS A 289 18.65 9.86 -27.57
CA LYS A 289 19.02 9.04 -28.75
C LYS A 289 19.84 9.83 -29.76
N HIS A 290 20.89 10.53 -29.31
CA HIS A 290 21.88 11.14 -30.20
C HIS A 290 23.28 10.78 -29.76
#